data_920aa89efe3c352fd99dca89b09740ee
#
_entry.id   920aa89efe3c352fd99dca89b09740ee
#
_cell.length_a   1.000
_cell.length_b   1.000
_cell.length_c   1.000
_cell.angle_alpha   90.00
_cell.angle_beta   90.00
_cell.angle_gamma   90.00
#
_symmetry.space_group_name_H-M   'P 1'
#
loop_
_entity.id
_entity.type
_entity.pdbx_description
1 polymer ?
#
loop_
_entity_poly.entity_id
_entity_poly.type
_entity_poly.pdbx_seq_one_letter_code
_entity_poly.pdbx_strand_id
1 'polypeptide(L)'
;MNNEDQGYSLLELMAVVLIIAIIALSTLPLLHEQMAAREIDIIARRFIAHAQFARAQAFQLGVPIRITPINGGLWEEGWAVKNVCNDRQPKSGCVERQWISQGDLGQVYFKGGGKQFIDPHTSKRGILFSAAGAAKTAQGGFVANRLILGHDRDSGLERQLILGSGGRWRICDPTKDPKACK
;
A
#
# COMPACT_ATOMS: atom_id res chain seq x y z
N MET A 1 2.84 -30.13 -60.07
CA MET A 1 2.13 -29.57 -58.93
C MET A 1 2.44 -28.07 -58.87
N ASN A 2 1.53 -27.27 -59.45
CA ASN A 2 1.71 -25.82 -59.50
C ASN A 2 1.24 -25.27 -58.13
N ASN A 3 2.16 -24.80 -57.31
CA ASN A 3 1.83 -23.94 -56.19
C ASN A 3 1.45 -22.58 -56.77
N GLU A 4 0.17 -22.28 -56.76
CA GLU A 4 -0.30 -20.91 -57.01
C GLU A 4 0.01 -20.10 -55.76
N ASP A 5 1.07 -19.29 -55.81
CA ASP A 5 1.34 -18.28 -54.81
C ASP A 5 0.25 -17.21 -54.88
N GLN A 6 -0.81 -17.39 -54.08
CA GLN A 6 -1.87 -16.40 -53.95
C GLN A 6 -1.33 -15.25 -53.08
N GLY A 7 -0.88 -14.20 -53.72
CA GLY A 7 -0.49 -12.95 -53.03
C GLY A 7 -1.69 -12.27 -52.44
N TYR A 8 -1.55 -11.77 -51.15
CA TYR A 8 -2.58 -10.98 -50.51
C TYR A 8 -2.87 -9.69 -51.27
N SER A 9 -4.14 -9.36 -51.43
CA SER A 9 -4.58 -8.11 -52.03
C SER A 9 -4.29 -6.94 -51.10
N LEU A 10 -3.87 -5.78 -51.62
CA LEU A 10 -3.65 -4.56 -50.85
C LEU A 10 -4.90 -4.16 -50.06
N LEU A 11 -6.10 -4.40 -50.61
CA LEU A 11 -7.39 -4.16 -49.97
C LEU A 11 -7.59 -5.06 -48.75
N GLU A 12 -7.18 -6.32 -48.82
CA GLU A 12 -7.28 -7.29 -47.71
C GLU A 12 -6.36 -6.87 -46.55
N LEU A 13 -5.15 -6.41 -46.88
CA LEU A 13 -4.22 -5.89 -45.86
C LEU A 13 -4.79 -4.64 -45.18
N MET A 14 -5.41 -3.71 -45.91
CA MET A 14 -6.07 -2.53 -45.36
C MET A 14 -7.25 -2.91 -44.44
N ALA A 15 -8.04 -3.93 -44.85
CA ALA A 15 -9.15 -4.40 -44.01
C ALA A 15 -8.66 -5.01 -42.69
N VAL A 16 -7.59 -5.81 -42.74
CA VAL A 16 -7.00 -6.38 -41.50
C VAL A 16 -6.46 -5.31 -40.57
N VAL A 17 -5.73 -4.32 -41.09
CA VAL A 17 -5.22 -3.20 -40.28
C VAL A 17 -6.35 -2.39 -39.67
N LEU A 18 -7.44 -2.16 -40.39
CA LEU A 18 -8.62 -1.47 -39.86
C LEU A 18 -9.26 -2.24 -38.69
N ILE A 19 -9.43 -3.54 -38.82
CA ILE A 19 -9.99 -4.40 -37.79
C ILE A 19 -9.10 -4.37 -36.53
N ILE A 20 -7.78 -4.52 -36.71
CA ILE A 20 -6.82 -4.45 -35.61
C ILE A 20 -6.88 -3.10 -34.91
N ALA A 21 -6.98 -2.00 -35.67
CA ALA A 21 -7.09 -0.66 -35.10
C ALA A 21 -8.36 -0.49 -34.25
N ILE A 22 -9.51 -0.99 -34.70
CA ILE A 22 -10.76 -0.94 -33.94
C ILE A 22 -10.66 -1.73 -32.62
N ILE A 23 -10.10 -2.95 -32.69
CA ILE A 23 -9.89 -3.77 -31.50
C ILE A 23 -8.93 -3.09 -30.52
N ALA A 24 -7.82 -2.55 -31.01
CA ALA A 24 -6.83 -1.86 -30.17
C ALA A 24 -7.45 -0.67 -29.42
N LEU A 25 -8.24 0.16 -30.10
CA LEU A 25 -8.90 1.32 -29.50
C LEU A 25 -9.88 0.94 -28.39
N SER A 26 -10.56 -0.20 -28.51
CA SER A 26 -11.52 -0.66 -27.48
C SER A 26 -10.86 -1.33 -26.27
N THR A 27 -9.65 -1.90 -26.42
CA THR A 27 -8.95 -2.61 -25.33
C THR A 27 -8.11 -1.70 -24.45
N LEU A 28 -7.62 -0.58 -24.97
CA LEU A 28 -6.75 0.34 -24.23
C LEU A 28 -7.34 0.84 -22.90
N PRO A 29 -8.60 1.33 -22.82
CA PRO A 29 -9.15 1.84 -21.56
C PRO A 29 -9.23 0.74 -20.49
N LEU A 30 -9.61 -0.47 -20.87
CA LEU A 30 -9.70 -1.60 -19.95
C LEU A 30 -8.34 -1.99 -19.36
N LEU A 31 -7.27 -1.91 -20.14
CA LEU A 31 -5.92 -2.16 -19.67
C LEU A 31 -5.48 -1.10 -18.64
N HIS A 32 -5.80 0.17 -18.87
CA HIS A 32 -5.46 1.24 -17.93
C HIS A 32 -6.13 1.07 -16.57
N GLU A 33 -7.42 0.72 -16.54
CA GLU A 33 -8.14 0.44 -15.29
C GLU A 33 -7.53 -0.75 -14.53
N GLN A 34 -7.20 -1.83 -15.26
CA GLN A 34 -6.56 -3.00 -14.64
C GLN A 34 -5.17 -2.69 -14.10
N MET A 35 -4.39 -1.85 -14.78
CA MET A 35 -3.07 -1.43 -14.30
C MET A 35 -3.19 -0.61 -13.03
N ALA A 36 -4.11 0.37 -12.97
CA ALA A 36 -4.37 1.17 -11.78
C ALA A 36 -4.82 0.30 -10.58
N ALA A 37 -5.71 -0.66 -10.82
CA ALA A 37 -6.17 -1.60 -9.79
C ALA A 37 -5.03 -2.48 -9.25
N ARG A 38 -4.10 -2.90 -10.09
CA ARG A 38 -2.91 -3.66 -9.67
C ARG A 38 -1.94 -2.80 -8.89
N GLU A 39 -1.71 -1.56 -9.32
CA GLU A 39 -0.78 -0.64 -8.66
C GLU A 39 -1.21 -0.35 -7.22
N ILE A 40 -2.48 0.00 -7.01
CA ILE A 40 -3.01 0.24 -5.65
C ILE A 40 -2.97 -1.02 -4.78
N ASP A 41 -3.24 -2.21 -5.36
CA ASP A 41 -3.16 -3.48 -4.63
C ASP A 41 -1.71 -3.82 -4.24
N ILE A 42 -0.74 -3.52 -5.08
CA ILE A 42 0.69 -3.72 -4.78
C ILE A 42 1.10 -2.84 -3.60
N ILE A 43 0.77 -1.56 -3.63
CA ILE A 43 1.11 -0.63 -2.54
C ILE A 43 0.41 -1.04 -1.24
N ALA A 44 -0.87 -1.41 -1.31
CA ALA A 44 -1.63 -1.89 -0.17
C ALA A 44 -0.99 -3.12 0.50
N ARG A 45 -0.65 -4.13 -0.29
CA ARG A 45 0.00 -5.35 0.19
C ARG A 45 1.39 -5.08 0.74
N ARG A 46 2.15 -4.20 0.09
CA ARG A 46 3.49 -3.79 0.53
C ARG A 46 3.45 -3.11 1.89
N PHE A 47 2.51 -2.18 2.09
CA PHE A 47 2.32 -1.54 3.40
C PHE A 47 2.03 -2.57 4.49
N ILE A 48 1.09 -3.49 4.24
CA ILE A 48 0.75 -4.55 5.20
C ILE A 48 1.94 -5.46 5.49
N ALA A 49 2.69 -5.85 4.47
CA ALA A 49 3.88 -6.69 4.64
C ALA A 49 4.93 -5.99 5.52
N HIS A 50 5.17 -4.69 5.32
CA HIS A 50 6.08 -3.91 6.13
C HIS A 50 5.57 -3.70 7.57
N ALA A 51 4.26 -3.52 7.76
CA ALA A 51 3.66 -3.45 9.09
C ALA A 51 3.74 -4.79 9.84
N GLN A 52 3.53 -5.91 9.15
CA GLN A 52 3.72 -7.26 9.71
C GLN A 52 5.19 -7.53 10.03
N PHE A 53 6.12 -7.10 9.18
CA PHE A 53 7.55 -7.17 9.46
C PHE A 53 7.90 -6.37 10.72
N ALA A 54 7.42 -5.12 10.84
CA ALA A 54 7.63 -4.29 12.03
C ALA A 54 7.13 -4.99 13.30
N ARG A 55 5.94 -5.60 13.23
CA ARG A 55 5.37 -6.38 14.32
C ARG A 55 6.22 -7.60 14.69
N ALA A 56 6.66 -8.37 13.70
CA ALA A 56 7.49 -9.55 13.91
C ALA A 56 8.84 -9.18 14.53
N GLN A 57 9.47 -8.10 14.03
CA GLN A 57 10.72 -7.60 14.59
C GLN A 57 10.56 -7.10 16.03
N ALA A 58 9.45 -6.42 16.34
CA ALA A 58 9.18 -5.98 17.70
C ALA A 58 9.10 -7.17 18.68
N PHE A 59 8.41 -8.22 18.27
CA PHE A 59 8.30 -9.45 19.06
C PHE A 59 9.64 -10.18 19.17
N GLN A 60 10.38 -10.34 18.06
CA GLN A 60 11.62 -11.08 18.02
C GLN A 60 12.74 -10.41 18.81
N LEU A 61 12.84 -9.09 18.73
CA LEU A 61 13.89 -8.31 19.41
C LEU A 61 13.51 -7.90 20.83
N GLY A 62 12.26 -8.06 21.23
CA GLY A 62 11.76 -7.61 22.53
C GLY A 62 11.80 -6.09 22.73
N VAL A 63 11.82 -5.32 21.62
CA VAL A 63 11.87 -3.85 21.65
C VAL A 63 10.75 -3.26 20.79
N PRO A 64 10.27 -2.05 21.13
CA PRO A 64 9.26 -1.39 20.33
C PRO A 64 9.79 -1.02 18.93
N ILE A 65 8.99 -1.31 17.91
CA ILE A 65 9.26 -0.97 16.50
C ILE A 65 8.10 -0.12 15.98
N ARG A 66 8.43 0.91 15.23
CA ARG A 66 7.43 1.78 14.60
C ARG A 66 7.43 1.67 13.09
N ILE A 67 6.26 1.86 12.48
CA ILE A 67 6.12 2.24 11.07
C ILE A 67 5.57 3.67 11.06
N THR A 68 6.24 4.56 10.36
CA THR A 68 5.96 6.00 10.38
C THR A 68 6.18 6.60 9.00
N PRO A 69 5.48 7.68 8.64
CA PRO A 69 5.83 8.46 7.46
C PRO A 69 7.31 8.86 7.46
N ILE A 70 7.94 8.91 6.29
CA ILE A 70 9.39 9.14 6.18
C ILE A 70 9.80 10.43 6.87
N ASN A 71 9.11 11.55 6.58
CA ASN A 71 9.41 12.87 7.15
C ASN A 71 8.57 13.19 8.40
N GLY A 72 7.89 12.18 8.97
CA GLY A 72 7.01 12.36 10.12
C GLY A 72 5.73 13.15 9.82
N GLY A 73 5.44 13.40 8.54
CA GLY A 73 4.32 14.16 8.03
C GLY A 73 3.17 13.30 7.52
N LEU A 74 3.04 13.19 6.23
CA LEU A 74 1.96 12.50 5.54
C LEU A 74 2.41 11.11 5.07
N TRP A 75 1.48 10.14 5.07
CA TRP A 75 1.72 8.81 4.53
C TRP A 75 2.00 8.82 3.02
N GLU A 76 1.60 9.88 2.32
CA GLU A 76 1.81 10.11 0.88
C GLU A 76 3.29 10.21 0.51
N GLU A 77 4.14 10.67 1.45
CA GLU A 77 5.59 10.72 1.27
C GLU A 77 6.27 9.35 1.39
N GLY A 78 5.48 8.31 1.66
CA GLY A 78 5.97 6.98 1.95
C GLY A 78 6.15 6.73 3.44
N TRP A 79 6.72 5.59 3.78
CA TRP A 79 6.90 5.16 5.17
C TRP A 79 8.23 4.45 5.41
N ALA A 80 8.63 4.45 6.66
CA ALA A 80 9.82 3.75 7.13
C ALA A 80 9.50 2.88 8.35
N VAL A 81 10.22 1.77 8.48
CA VAL A 81 10.19 0.91 9.68
C VAL A 81 11.48 1.13 10.44
N LYS A 82 11.34 1.54 11.72
CA LYS A 82 12.45 1.91 12.59
C LYS A 82 12.25 1.36 14.00
N ASN A 83 13.35 1.11 14.73
CA ASN A 83 13.25 0.91 16.17
C ASN A 83 12.95 2.23 16.90
N VAL A 84 12.53 2.13 18.14
CA VAL A 84 12.29 3.27 19.00
C VAL A 84 13.44 3.37 20.00
N CYS A 85 14.29 4.38 19.85
CA CYS A 85 15.16 4.83 20.93
C CYS A 85 14.38 5.83 21.77
N ASN A 86 14.17 5.54 23.04
CA ASN A 86 13.39 6.38 23.94
C ASN A 86 14.22 7.59 24.36
N ASP A 87 13.87 8.79 23.88
CA ASP A 87 14.54 10.04 24.24
C ASP A 87 14.41 10.40 25.75
N ARG A 88 13.39 9.82 26.43
CA ARG A 88 13.16 10.07 27.87
C ARG A 88 14.01 9.19 28.78
N GLN A 89 14.55 8.09 28.29
CA GLN A 89 15.52 7.23 28.96
C GLN A 89 16.45 6.67 27.88
N PRO A 90 17.45 7.41 27.44
CA PRO A 90 18.45 6.86 26.55
C PRO A 90 19.18 5.76 27.32
N LYS A 91 18.80 4.50 27.09
CA LYS A 91 19.70 3.40 27.41
C LYS A 91 20.96 3.69 26.60
N SER A 92 22.04 3.99 27.30
CA SER A 92 23.32 4.27 26.66
C SER A 92 23.60 3.16 25.63
N GLY A 93 23.64 3.52 24.36
CA GLY A 93 23.87 2.59 23.24
C GLY A 93 22.69 2.28 22.34
N CYS A 94 21.49 2.88 22.53
CA CYS A 94 20.43 2.72 21.54
C CYS A 94 20.76 3.52 20.26
N VAL A 95 20.98 2.79 19.17
CA VAL A 95 21.17 3.38 17.84
C VAL A 95 19.85 3.25 17.08
N GLU A 96 19.35 4.36 16.54
CA GLU A 96 18.17 4.32 15.68
C GLU A 96 18.53 3.52 14.41
N ARG A 97 17.87 2.39 14.23
CA ARG A 97 18.03 1.54 13.06
C ARG A 97 16.77 1.58 12.21
N GLN A 98 16.95 1.90 10.95
CA GLN A 98 15.92 1.83 9.92
C GLN A 98 16.12 0.55 9.09
N TRP A 99 15.12 -0.32 9.05
CA TRP A 99 15.16 -1.57 8.28
C TRP A 99 14.57 -1.41 6.90
N ILE A 100 13.52 -0.59 6.78
CA ILE A 100 12.76 -0.43 5.56
C ILE A 100 12.51 1.07 5.35
N SER A 101 12.65 1.50 4.09
CA SER A 101 12.20 2.81 3.62
C SER A 101 11.48 2.60 2.30
N GLN A 102 10.22 3.01 2.23
CA GLN A 102 9.39 3.01 1.02
C GLN A 102 9.03 4.46 0.72
N GLY A 103 9.65 5.05 -0.29
CA GLY A 103 9.41 6.43 -0.70
C GLY A 103 8.30 6.50 -1.75
N ASP A 104 8.68 6.43 -3.00
CA ASP A 104 7.77 6.61 -4.12
C ASP A 104 6.59 5.61 -4.12
N LEU A 105 5.38 6.15 -4.19
CA LEU A 105 4.13 5.39 -4.26
C LEU A 105 3.52 5.40 -5.67
N GLY A 106 4.21 5.98 -6.66
CA GLY A 106 3.70 6.12 -8.02
C GLY A 106 2.48 7.04 -8.05
N GLN A 107 1.37 6.53 -8.58
CA GLN A 107 0.10 7.26 -8.67
C GLN A 107 -0.88 6.91 -7.53
N VAL A 108 -0.40 6.20 -6.52
CA VAL A 108 -1.20 5.84 -5.33
C VAL A 108 -0.97 6.86 -4.23
N TYR A 109 -2.03 7.33 -3.62
CA TYR A 109 -1.97 8.27 -2.50
C TYR A 109 -2.85 7.83 -1.34
N PHE A 110 -2.59 8.38 -0.14
CA PHE A 110 -3.43 8.13 1.02
C PHE A 110 -4.58 9.14 1.07
N LYS A 111 -5.78 8.71 0.68
CA LYS A 111 -7.01 9.52 0.64
C LYS A 111 -7.50 9.95 2.03
N GLY A 112 -7.16 9.17 3.05
CA GLY A 112 -7.59 9.46 4.43
C GLY A 112 -7.39 8.31 5.40
N GLY A 113 -8.01 8.44 6.56
CA GLY A 113 -7.89 7.49 7.66
C GLY A 113 -6.67 7.76 8.56
N GLY A 114 -6.35 6.80 9.41
CA GLY A 114 -5.15 6.84 10.25
C GLY A 114 -5.15 7.88 11.36
N LYS A 115 -6.28 8.51 11.70
CA LYS A 115 -6.35 9.52 12.77
C LYS A 115 -5.88 8.99 14.12
N GLN A 116 -6.08 7.69 14.41
CA GLN A 116 -5.63 7.04 15.64
C GLN A 116 -4.24 6.39 15.50
N PHE A 117 -3.64 6.44 14.31
CA PHE A 117 -2.27 5.98 14.10
C PHE A 117 -1.31 7.10 14.53
N ILE A 118 -1.26 7.33 15.82
CA ILE A 118 -0.36 8.28 16.46
C ILE A 118 0.61 7.50 17.32
N ASP A 119 1.90 7.68 17.06
CA ASP A 119 2.97 7.08 17.85
C ASP A 119 2.95 7.71 19.25
N PRO A 120 2.79 6.91 20.33
CA PRO A 120 2.72 7.39 21.69
C PRO A 120 3.99 8.09 22.19
N HIS A 121 5.13 7.84 21.57
CA HIS A 121 6.40 8.45 21.98
C HIS A 121 6.66 9.78 21.30
N THR A 122 6.29 9.91 20.03
CA THR A 122 6.58 11.11 19.24
C THR A 122 5.38 12.04 19.06
N SER A 123 4.17 11.57 19.37
CA SER A 123 2.90 12.25 19.08
C SER A 123 2.70 12.59 17.59
N LYS A 124 3.50 11.98 16.71
CA LYS A 124 3.40 12.11 15.26
C LYS A 124 2.67 10.91 14.67
N ARG A 125 2.31 10.99 13.40
CA ARG A 125 1.70 9.87 12.68
C ARG A 125 2.62 8.65 12.69
N GLY A 126 2.07 7.50 13.01
CA GLY A 126 2.80 6.25 13.06
C GLY A 126 2.04 5.16 13.79
N ILE A 127 2.49 3.93 13.61
CA ILE A 127 1.97 2.75 14.30
C ILE A 127 3.12 2.17 15.10
N LEU A 128 2.97 2.14 16.42
CA LEU A 128 3.94 1.53 17.31
C LEU A 128 3.53 0.10 17.64
N PHE A 129 4.41 -0.84 17.35
CA PHE A 129 4.30 -2.21 17.82
C PHE A 129 5.14 -2.37 19.08
N SER A 130 4.51 -2.80 20.17
CA SER A 130 5.20 -3.10 21.42
C SER A 130 6.05 -4.38 21.32
N ALA A 131 6.92 -4.61 22.29
CA ALA A 131 7.70 -5.86 22.39
C ALA A 131 6.83 -7.14 22.38
N ALA A 132 5.55 -7.05 22.76
CA ALA A 132 4.59 -8.15 22.64
C ALA A 132 3.94 -8.24 21.23
N GLY A 133 4.36 -7.43 20.27
CA GLY A 133 3.82 -7.41 18.92
C GLY A 133 2.42 -6.80 18.80
N ALA A 134 1.95 -6.07 19.82
CA ALA A 134 0.65 -5.40 19.80
C ALA A 134 0.80 -3.96 19.33
N ALA A 135 -0.06 -3.52 18.41
CA ALA A 135 -0.16 -2.10 18.04
C ALA A 135 -0.78 -1.31 19.19
N LYS A 136 -0.12 -0.22 19.59
CA LYS A 136 -0.48 0.58 20.78
C LYS A 136 -0.88 2.00 20.43
N THR A 137 -1.91 2.51 21.14
CA THR A 137 -2.28 3.93 21.17
C THR A 137 -1.39 4.70 22.13
N ALA A 138 -1.49 6.04 22.11
CA ALA A 138 -0.82 6.91 23.07
C ALA A 138 -1.18 6.61 24.54
N GLN A 139 -2.38 6.07 24.77
CA GLN A 139 -2.87 5.68 26.09
C GLN A 139 -2.55 4.23 26.46
N GLY A 140 -1.76 3.53 25.62
CA GLY A 140 -1.37 2.14 25.88
C GLY A 140 -2.41 1.08 25.46
N GLY A 141 -3.60 1.49 25.00
CA GLY A 141 -4.64 0.61 24.48
C GLY A 141 -4.26 0.00 23.12
N PHE A 142 -5.10 -0.92 22.62
CA PHE A 142 -4.93 -1.48 21.27
C PHE A 142 -5.40 -0.48 20.22
N VAL A 143 -4.65 -0.40 19.12
CA VAL A 143 -5.04 0.39 17.94
C VAL A 143 -5.92 -0.47 17.03
N ALA A 144 -7.11 0.02 16.72
CA ALA A 144 -7.93 -0.46 15.62
C ALA A 144 -8.26 0.74 14.74
N ASN A 145 -7.84 0.73 13.49
CA ASN A 145 -8.06 1.85 12.58
C ASN A 145 -7.85 1.43 11.13
N ARG A 146 -8.11 2.33 10.20
CA ARG A 146 -7.93 2.10 8.77
C ARG A 146 -7.15 3.20 8.10
N LEU A 147 -6.44 2.84 7.04
CA LEU A 147 -5.88 3.75 6.05
C LEU A 147 -6.62 3.55 4.74
N ILE A 148 -6.88 4.63 4.03
CA ILE A 148 -7.61 4.61 2.77
C ILE A 148 -6.64 5.05 1.68
N LEU A 149 -6.45 4.18 0.69
CA LEU A 149 -5.66 4.44 -0.50
C LEU A 149 -6.59 4.84 -1.65
N GLY A 150 -6.18 5.79 -2.43
CA GLY A 150 -6.76 6.19 -3.70
C GLY A 150 -5.73 6.09 -4.83
N HIS A 151 -6.18 6.31 -6.07
CA HIS A 151 -5.33 6.31 -7.25
C HIS A 151 -5.62 7.53 -8.12
N ASP A 152 -4.59 8.24 -8.61
CA ASP A 152 -4.74 9.52 -9.32
C ASP A 152 -5.49 9.38 -10.65
N ARG A 153 -5.34 8.25 -11.35
CA ARG A 153 -6.01 8.01 -12.64
C ARG A 153 -7.49 7.64 -12.51
N ASP A 154 -7.89 7.13 -11.34
CA ASP A 154 -9.26 6.67 -11.11
C ASP A 154 -9.71 7.06 -9.70
N SER A 155 -10.48 8.13 -9.60
CA SER A 155 -10.99 8.65 -8.33
C SER A 155 -11.96 7.70 -7.63
N GLY A 156 -12.56 6.76 -8.35
CA GLY A 156 -13.43 5.72 -7.82
C GLY A 156 -12.69 4.52 -7.23
N LEU A 157 -11.40 4.37 -7.60
CA LEU A 157 -10.59 3.26 -7.15
C LEU A 157 -10.09 3.50 -5.73
N GLU A 158 -10.51 2.63 -4.81
CA GLU A 158 -10.17 2.74 -3.39
C GLU A 158 -9.79 1.38 -2.81
N ARG A 159 -8.83 1.38 -1.89
CA ARG A 159 -8.52 0.25 -1.02
C ARG A 159 -8.42 0.70 0.42
N GLN A 160 -9.04 -0.05 1.31
CA GLN A 160 -8.97 0.23 2.74
C GLN A 160 -8.10 -0.82 3.43
N LEU A 161 -7.06 -0.35 4.10
CA LEU A 161 -6.18 -1.16 4.92
C LEU A 161 -6.67 -1.09 6.35
N ILE A 162 -7.28 -2.14 6.83
CA ILE A 162 -7.94 -2.18 8.14
C ILE A 162 -7.08 -2.99 9.11
N LEU A 163 -6.66 -2.33 10.19
CA LEU A 163 -6.01 -2.97 11.33
C LEU A 163 -7.08 -3.24 12.39
N GLY A 164 -7.33 -4.50 12.69
CA GLY A 164 -8.20 -4.92 13.79
C GLY A 164 -7.47 -4.87 15.14
N SER A 165 -8.24 -4.84 16.23
CA SER A 165 -7.73 -4.80 17.61
C SER A 165 -6.76 -5.95 17.95
N GLY A 166 -6.90 -7.10 17.29
CA GLY A 166 -5.98 -8.25 17.40
C GLY A 166 -4.68 -8.12 16.58
N GLY A 167 -4.45 -6.98 15.92
CA GLY A 167 -3.26 -6.76 15.08
C GLY A 167 -3.30 -7.44 13.72
N ARG A 168 -4.47 -7.95 13.29
CA ARG A 168 -4.66 -8.49 11.94
C ARG A 168 -4.95 -7.37 10.97
N TRP A 169 -4.24 -7.41 9.84
CA TRP A 169 -4.52 -6.56 8.71
C TRP A 169 -5.43 -7.25 7.71
N ARG A 170 -6.32 -6.47 7.10
CA ARG A 170 -7.12 -6.89 5.95
C ARG A 170 -7.19 -5.76 4.93
N ILE A 171 -7.27 -6.14 3.67
CA ILE A 171 -7.53 -5.21 2.56
C ILE A 171 -9.00 -5.38 2.21
N CYS A 172 -9.68 -4.28 2.02
CA CYS A 172 -11.06 -4.24 1.60
C CYS A 172 -11.20 -3.33 0.38
N ASP A 173 -12.01 -3.76 -0.56
CA ASP A 173 -12.44 -2.99 -1.73
C ASP A 173 -13.89 -2.56 -1.50
N PRO A 174 -14.16 -1.28 -1.22
CA PRO A 174 -15.51 -0.84 -0.89
C PRO A 174 -16.49 -0.94 -2.06
N THR A 175 -15.98 -0.99 -3.30
CA THR A 175 -16.83 -1.14 -4.50
C THR A 175 -17.30 -2.58 -4.70
N LYS A 176 -16.45 -3.55 -4.34
CA LYS A 176 -16.75 -4.98 -4.49
C LYS A 176 -17.45 -5.57 -3.28
N ASP A 177 -16.99 -5.24 -2.08
CA ASP A 177 -17.56 -5.74 -0.82
C ASP A 177 -17.60 -4.66 0.26
N PRO A 178 -18.63 -3.78 0.23
CA PRO A 178 -18.81 -2.73 1.23
C PRO A 178 -18.99 -3.27 2.67
N LYS A 179 -19.46 -4.52 2.81
CA LYS A 179 -19.66 -5.13 4.14
C LYS A 179 -18.34 -5.55 4.77
N ALA A 180 -17.37 -5.97 3.98
CA ALA A 180 -16.02 -6.30 4.48
C ALA A 180 -15.24 -5.07 4.94
N CYS A 181 -15.67 -3.87 4.56
CA CYS A 181 -15.06 -2.60 4.93
C CYS A 181 -15.58 -2.00 6.25
N LYS A 182 -16.50 -2.66 6.91
CA LYS A 182 -17.07 -2.23 8.21
C LYS A 182 -16.31 -2.78 9.40
#